data_d87b456aab22ea2504b1513b785ea7d6
#
_entry.id   d87b456aab22ea2504b1513b785ea7d6
#
_cell.length_a   1.000
_cell.length_b   1.000
_cell.length_c   1.000
_cell.angle_alpha   90.00
_cell.angle_beta   90.00
_cell.angle_gamma   90.00
#
_symmetry.space_group_name_H-M   'P 1'
#
loop_
_entity.id
_entity.type
_entity.pdbx_description
1 polymer ?
#
loop_
_entity_poly.entity_id
_entity_poly.type
_entity_poly.pdbx_seq_one_letter_code
_entity_poly.pdbx_strand_id
1 'polypeptide(L)'
;FVFQSHNLIEVGKNLGLSSYESFFKIILPSARPAIVVGLSLVAMETLSDFGTVDFFSISTLTTAIYNAWISFDDLTTANQLSFVLLFFILLLFVLENISRRGAKYHQNSKGNKPIPKIQLAGGKSIFATCFCSILFFCSFIFPVSQMTYWTIKFPKYFQDINFWSLNMNTLLLVFLSSLFLITFSFMTNYGNRVSKNKLLSYLSTFSVSGYALPGIILAVAFITFISWFSDLLTSIFGFDSFKNVFIGSVVGLVIAYFVRFFSLSYNGIKSGYSKINNSIDENAYLLGYSKFKTFSTIHLPYLKTNILLVGVLIALEIIKELPITLILRPFNFETFATKAYSYAAQDLLEAAAFPSLCLIIWASIFILFISKYILSE
;
A
#
# COMPACT_ATOMS: atom_id res chain seq x y z
N PHE A 1 1.60 -14.11 -14.35
CA PHE A 1 2.51 -15.22 -14.62
C PHE A 1 1.75 -16.54 -14.69
N VAL A 2 1.03 -16.88 -13.63
CA VAL A 2 0.31 -18.16 -13.49
C VAL A 2 -0.70 -18.38 -14.63
N PHE A 3 -1.45 -17.37 -15.05
CA PHE A 3 -2.47 -17.53 -16.09
C PHE A 3 -1.93 -17.54 -17.53
N GLN A 4 -0.71 -17.08 -17.75
CA GLN A 4 -0.09 -17.05 -19.09
C GLN A 4 0.78 -18.26 -19.36
N SER A 5 1.32 -18.90 -18.32
CA SER A 5 2.39 -19.90 -18.46
C SER A 5 1.93 -21.23 -19.05
N HIS A 6 0.67 -21.64 -18.86
CA HIS A 6 0.22 -22.99 -19.30
C HIS A 6 0.27 -23.14 -20.83
N ASN A 7 -0.38 -22.25 -21.57
CA ASN A 7 -0.39 -22.30 -23.03
C ASN A 7 1.00 -22.13 -23.64
N LEU A 8 1.85 -21.29 -23.00
CA LEU A 8 3.21 -21.06 -23.49
C LEU A 8 4.13 -22.26 -23.27
N ILE A 9 3.95 -23.02 -22.19
CA ILE A 9 4.69 -24.27 -21.94
C ILE A 9 4.30 -25.33 -22.98
N GLU A 10 3.01 -25.48 -23.29
CA GLU A 10 2.54 -26.41 -24.32
C GLU A 10 3.05 -26.03 -25.71
N VAL A 11 3.04 -24.74 -26.05
CA VAL A 11 3.63 -24.23 -27.33
C VAL A 11 5.12 -24.58 -27.39
N GLY A 12 5.89 -24.36 -26.32
CA GLY A 12 7.30 -24.72 -26.28
C GLY A 12 7.55 -26.23 -26.51
N LYS A 13 6.74 -27.08 -25.87
CA LYS A 13 6.83 -28.54 -26.06
C LYS A 13 6.45 -28.96 -27.48
N ASN A 14 5.41 -28.37 -28.07
CA ASN A 14 4.99 -28.67 -29.44
C ASN A 14 6.04 -28.20 -30.48
N LEU A 15 6.86 -27.21 -30.15
CA LEU A 15 8.00 -26.76 -30.97
C LEU A 15 9.29 -27.57 -30.71
N GLY A 16 9.23 -28.63 -29.89
CA GLY A 16 10.36 -29.49 -29.56
C GLY A 16 11.44 -28.84 -28.67
N LEU A 17 11.11 -27.71 -28.01
CA LEU A 17 12.04 -27.03 -27.12
C LEU A 17 12.15 -27.76 -25.78
N SER A 18 13.36 -27.79 -25.24
CA SER A 18 13.59 -28.25 -23.85
C SER A 18 12.92 -27.29 -22.87
N SER A 19 12.69 -27.73 -21.63
CA SER A 19 12.09 -26.89 -20.56
C SER A 19 12.90 -25.61 -20.30
N TYR A 20 14.23 -25.70 -20.39
CA TYR A 20 15.14 -24.57 -20.22
C TYR A 20 15.03 -23.58 -21.38
N GLU A 21 15.03 -24.06 -22.62
CA GLU A 21 14.87 -23.23 -23.81
C GLU A 21 13.50 -22.56 -23.88
N SER A 22 12.43 -23.29 -23.51
CA SER A 22 11.08 -22.74 -23.41
C SER A 22 11.01 -21.60 -22.39
N PHE A 23 11.71 -21.74 -21.26
CA PHE A 23 11.76 -20.69 -20.26
C PHE A 23 12.42 -19.43 -20.79
N PHE A 24 13.61 -19.50 -21.35
CA PHE A 24 14.36 -18.31 -21.79
C PHE A 24 13.87 -17.74 -23.11
N LYS A 25 13.41 -18.58 -24.06
CA LYS A 25 13.00 -18.10 -25.40
C LYS A 25 11.53 -17.69 -25.49
N ILE A 26 10.64 -18.24 -24.64
CA ILE A 26 9.20 -18.03 -24.73
C ILE A 26 8.65 -17.38 -23.47
N ILE A 27 8.85 -18.03 -22.30
CA ILE A 27 8.17 -17.62 -21.05
C ILE A 27 8.73 -16.30 -20.53
N LEU A 28 10.04 -16.19 -20.42
CA LEU A 28 10.70 -14.99 -19.87
C LEU A 28 10.45 -13.73 -20.73
N PRO A 29 10.57 -13.74 -22.07
CA PRO A 29 10.20 -12.60 -22.91
C PRO A 29 8.72 -12.22 -22.80
N SER A 30 7.82 -13.20 -22.75
CA SER A 30 6.38 -12.96 -22.58
C SER A 30 6.04 -12.39 -21.20
N ALA A 31 6.84 -12.72 -20.18
CA ALA A 31 6.69 -12.23 -18.81
C ALA A 31 7.33 -10.84 -18.59
N ARG A 32 8.12 -10.34 -19.56
CA ARG A 32 8.84 -9.05 -19.44
C ARG A 32 7.98 -7.90 -18.89
N PRO A 33 6.74 -7.66 -19.34
CA PRO A 33 5.93 -6.57 -18.81
C PRO A 33 5.57 -6.75 -17.33
N ALA A 34 5.31 -8.00 -16.89
CA ALA A 34 5.03 -8.29 -15.49
C ALA A 34 6.29 -8.12 -14.61
N ILE A 35 7.45 -8.49 -15.13
CA ILE A 35 8.74 -8.30 -14.45
C ILE A 35 9.05 -6.81 -14.30
N VAL A 36 8.86 -6.02 -15.36
CA VAL A 36 9.07 -4.56 -15.30
C VAL A 36 8.17 -3.91 -14.26
N VAL A 37 6.88 -4.25 -14.22
CA VAL A 37 5.97 -3.74 -13.19
C VAL A 37 6.44 -4.11 -11.78
N GLY A 38 6.83 -5.37 -11.58
CA GLY A 38 7.34 -5.82 -10.27
C GLY A 38 8.61 -5.07 -9.86
N LEU A 39 9.57 -4.92 -10.78
CA LEU A 39 10.81 -4.17 -10.51
C LEU A 39 10.55 -2.68 -10.25
N SER A 40 9.62 -2.06 -10.98
CA SER A 40 9.25 -0.66 -10.75
C SER A 40 8.62 -0.46 -9.37
N LEU A 41 7.75 -1.38 -8.94
CA LEU A 41 7.15 -1.33 -7.59
C LEU A 41 8.23 -1.47 -6.51
N VAL A 42 9.15 -2.42 -6.65
CA VAL A 42 10.27 -2.59 -5.71
C VAL A 42 11.15 -1.34 -5.69
N ALA A 43 11.47 -0.77 -6.85
CA ALA A 43 12.28 0.44 -6.94
C ALA A 43 11.59 1.65 -6.28
N MET A 44 10.28 1.83 -6.49
CA MET A 44 9.50 2.89 -5.85
C MET A 44 9.45 2.71 -4.33
N GLU A 45 9.26 1.50 -3.84
CA GLU A 45 9.23 1.19 -2.40
C GLU A 45 10.61 1.44 -1.77
N THR A 46 11.69 1.02 -2.43
CA THR A 46 13.07 1.26 -1.97
C THR A 46 13.41 2.75 -1.95
N LEU A 47 13.00 3.52 -2.96
CA LEU A 47 13.19 4.99 -2.97
C LEU A 47 12.33 5.70 -1.91
N SER A 48 11.28 5.06 -1.44
CA SER A 48 10.40 5.58 -0.39
C SER A 48 10.82 5.17 1.01
N ASP A 49 11.78 4.25 1.14
CA ASP A 49 12.22 3.77 2.44
C ASP A 49 12.95 4.89 3.19
N PHE A 50 12.48 5.12 4.39
CA PHE A 50 13.07 6.07 5.33
C PHE A 50 13.60 5.34 6.57
N GLY A 51 12.76 4.51 7.20
CA GLY A 51 13.05 3.93 8.49
C GLY A 51 14.27 3.02 8.49
N THR A 52 14.42 2.17 7.47
CA THR A 52 15.57 1.24 7.36
C THR A 52 16.86 1.99 7.09
N VAL A 53 16.85 2.92 6.13
CA VAL A 53 18.09 3.65 5.76
C VAL A 53 18.54 4.60 6.86
N ASP A 54 17.61 5.21 7.59
CA ASP A 54 17.91 6.07 8.72
C ASP A 54 18.52 5.27 9.87
N PHE A 55 17.93 4.11 10.20
CA PHE A 55 18.46 3.20 11.23
C PHE A 55 19.91 2.77 10.94
N PHE A 56 20.24 2.48 9.68
CA PHE A 56 21.61 2.13 9.29
C PHE A 56 22.51 3.35 9.03
N SER A 57 22.05 4.56 9.35
CA SER A 57 22.76 5.83 9.13
C SER A 57 23.22 6.02 7.67
N ILE A 58 22.44 5.51 6.72
CA ILE A 58 22.73 5.66 5.28
C ILE A 58 22.07 6.95 4.80
N SER A 59 22.91 7.88 4.32
CA SER A 59 22.42 9.15 3.76
C SER A 59 21.74 8.93 2.41
N THR A 60 20.41 9.06 2.39
CA THR A 60 19.58 9.01 1.20
C THR A 60 18.79 10.31 1.05
N LEU A 61 18.10 10.49 -0.08
CA LEU A 61 17.23 11.66 -0.25
C LEU A 61 16.10 11.69 0.78
N THR A 62 15.57 10.54 1.19
CA THR A 62 14.52 10.48 2.22
C THR A 62 15.03 10.94 3.58
N THR A 63 16.20 10.47 4.02
CA THR A 63 16.80 10.92 5.28
C THR A 63 17.21 12.39 5.22
N ALA A 64 17.71 12.86 4.08
CA ALA A 64 18.06 14.28 3.89
C ALA A 64 16.83 15.20 3.97
N ILE A 65 15.69 14.81 3.38
CA ILE A 65 14.42 15.56 3.49
C ILE A 65 13.96 15.63 4.95
N TYR A 66 14.02 14.51 5.66
CA TYR A 66 13.64 14.45 7.07
C TYR A 66 14.50 15.35 7.93
N ASN A 67 15.81 15.26 7.78
CA ASN A 67 16.76 16.07 8.54
C ASN A 67 16.63 17.57 8.20
N ALA A 68 16.45 17.93 6.94
CA ALA A 68 16.22 19.31 6.54
C ALA A 68 15.02 19.92 7.27
N TRP A 69 13.91 19.19 7.37
CA TRP A 69 12.71 19.65 8.06
C TRP A 69 12.82 19.55 9.59
N ILE A 70 13.11 18.35 10.13
CA ILE A 70 12.99 18.10 11.58
C ILE A 70 14.22 18.57 12.35
N SER A 71 15.44 18.41 11.78
CA SER A 71 16.68 18.75 12.48
C SER A 71 17.12 20.19 12.23
N PHE A 72 16.87 20.73 11.04
CA PHE A 72 17.33 22.09 10.66
C PHE A 72 16.18 23.11 10.56
N ASP A 73 14.91 22.69 10.71
CA ASP A 73 13.71 23.53 10.59
C ASP A 73 13.64 24.32 9.25
N ASP A 74 14.24 23.74 8.20
CA ASP A 74 14.30 24.34 6.86
C ASP A 74 13.34 23.62 5.89
N LEU A 75 12.10 24.12 5.87
CA LEU A 75 11.05 23.61 4.97
C LEU A 75 11.38 23.87 3.49
N THR A 76 12.16 24.92 3.21
CA THR A 76 12.52 25.29 1.83
C THR A 76 13.46 24.25 1.25
N THR A 77 14.54 23.92 1.96
CA THR A 77 15.47 22.85 1.55
C THR A 77 14.78 21.50 1.50
N ALA A 78 13.90 21.19 2.48
CA ALA A 78 13.12 19.94 2.45
C ALA A 78 12.24 19.83 1.18
N ASN A 79 11.59 20.92 0.74
CA ASN A 79 10.83 20.96 -0.50
C ASN A 79 11.70 20.79 -1.76
N GLN A 80 12.87 21.43 -1.81
CA GLN A 80 13.81 21.29 -2.94
C GLN A 80 14.30 19.84 -3.08
N LEU A 81 14.71 19.20 -1.98
CA LEU A 81 15.11 17.80 -1.99
C LEU A 81 13.94 16.87 -2.33
N SER A 82 12.73 17.18 -1.87
CA SER A 82 11.51 16.47 -2.23
C SER A 82 11.23 16.53 -3.73
N PHE A 83 11.48 17.67 -4.36
CA PHE A 83 11.34 17.82 -5.82
C PHE A 83 12.36 16.98 -6.59
N VAL A 84 13.61 16.91 -6.11
CA VAL A 84 14.63 16.04 -6.70
C VAL A 84 14.22 14.57 -6.61
N LEU A 85 13.76 14.11 -5.43
CA LEU A 85 13.29 12.73 -5.26
C LEU A 85 12.08 12.43 -6.14
N LEU A 86 11.13 13.36 -6.23
CA LEU A 86 9.96 13.27 -7.11
C LEU A 86 10.37 13.10 -8.58
N PHE A 87 11.39 13.82 -9.04
CA PHE A 87 11.90 13.69 -10.41
C PHE A 87 12.36 12.26 -10.71
N PHE A 88 13.11 11.62 -9.82
CA PHE A 88 13.53 10.22 -9.99
C PHE A 88 12.34 9.25 -10.03
N ILE A 89 11.33 9.47 -9.20
CA ILE A 89 10.13 8.63 -9.18
C ILE A 89 9.33 8.79 -10.48
N LEU A 90 9.16 10.02 -10.95
CA LEU A 90 8.49 10.27 -12.22
C LEU A 90 9.26 9.65 -13.39
N LEU A 91 10.58 9.70 -13.36
CA LEU A 91 11.43 9.03 -14.36
C LEU A 91 11.16 7.52 -14.38
N LEU A 92 11.15 6.87 -13.22
CA LEU A 92 10.81 5.44 -13.12
C LEU A 92 9.41 5.14 -13.63
N PHE A 93 8.43 5.95 -13.28
CA PHE A 93 7.05 5.79 -13.74
C PHE A 93 6.92 5.93 -15.25
N VAL A 94 7.64 6.88 -15.86
CA VAL A 94 7.69 7.05 -17.33
C VAL A 94 8.35 5.84 -17.99
N LEU A 95 9.48 5.35 -17.46
CA LEU A 95 10.16 4.17 -17.96
C LEU A 95 9.28 2.92 -17.89
N GLU A 96 8.54 2.74 -16.80
CA GLU A 96 7.54 1.67 -16.66
C GLU A 96 6.47 1.77 -17.75
N ASN A 97 5.87 2.93 -17.93
CA ASN A 97 4.81 3.14 -18.91
C ASN A 97 5.28 2.92 -20.36
N ILE A 98 6.50 3.35 -20.68
CA ILE A 98 7.10 3.11 -22.01
C ILE A 98 7.30 1.61 -22.23
N SER A 99 7.82 0.91 -21.22
CA SER A 99 8.05 -0.54 -21.30
C SER A 99 6.75 -1.35 -21.46
N ARG A 100 5.62 -0.84 -20.94
CA ARG A 100 4.29 -1.49 -21.04
C ARG A 100 3.58 -1.27 -22.38
N ARG A 101 3.89 -0.23 -23.14
CA ARG A 101 3.17 0.16 -24.36
C ARG A 101 3.17 -0.88 -25.49
N GLY A 102 4.04 -1.89 -25.45
CA GLY A 102 4.09 -2.98 -26.43
C GLY A 102 3.27 -4.23 -26.10
N ALA A 103 2.76 -4.37 -24.89
CA ALA A 103 2.11 -5.59 -24.42
C ALA A 103 0.60 -5.44 -24.42
N LYS A 104 -0.06 -5.72 -25.55
CA LYS A 104 -1.51 -5.91 -25.60
C LYS A 104 -1.85 -7.26 -24.97
N TYR A 105 -2.29 -7.24 -23.70
CA TYR A 105 -2.84 -8.42 -23.06
C TYR A 105 -4.20 -8.76 -23.65
N HIS A 106 -4.24 -9.66 -24.59
CA HIS A 106 -5.48 -10.35 -24.95
C HIS A 106 -5.71 -11.43 -23.89
N GLN A 107 -6.35 -11.06 -22.79
CA GLN A 107 -6.96 -12.04 -21.91
C GLN A 107 -8.18 -12.63 -22.62
N ASN A 108 -7.98 -13.68 -23.37
CA ASN A 108 -9.06 -14.57 -23.72
C ASN A 108 -9.48 -15.32 -22.44
N SER A 109 -10.46 -14.76 -21.73
CA SER A 109 -11.03 -15.30 -20.48
C SER A 109 -11.88 -16.57 -20.70
N LYS A 110 -11.73 -17.26 -21.82
CA LYS A 110 -12.42 -18.52 -22.08
C LYS A 110 -11.54 -19.70 -21.66
N GLY A 111 -11.74 -20.14 -20.43
CA GLY A 111 -11.26 -21.41 -19.89
C GLY A 111 -10.15 -21.28 -18.86
N ASN A 112 -10.54 -21.13 -17.59
CA ASN A 112 -9.66 -21.42 -16.45
C ASN A 112 -9.34 -22.91 -16.41
N LYS A 113 -8.39 -23.38 -17.24
CA LYS A 113 -7.81 -24.70 -17.02
C LYS A 113 -6.88 -24.62 -15.81
N PRO A 114 -7.04 -25.47 -14.79
CA PRO A 114 -6.14 -25.49 -13.66
C PRO A 114 -4.73 -25.76 -14.14
N ILE A 115 -3.76 -25.03 -13.59
CA ILE A 115 -2.34 -25.20 -13.94
C ILE A 115 -1.94 -26.60 -13.51
N PRO A 116 -1.36 -27.42 -14.39
CA PRO A 116 -0.87 -28.74 -14.01
C PRO A 116 0.22 -28.61 -12.96
N LYS A 117 -0.01 -29.18 -11.80
CA LYS A 117 0.99 -29.23 -10.73
C LYS A 117 2.09 -30.17 -11.16
N ILE A 118 3.32 -29.68 -11.25
CA ILE A 118 4.50 -30.51 -11.53
C ILE A 118 4.94 -31.13 -10.20
N GLN A 119 4.88 -32.46 -10.11
CA GLN A 119 5.39 -33.17 -8.94
C GLN A 119 6.92 -33.20 -9.00
N LEU A 120 7.55 -32.58 -8.02
CA LEU A 120 8.99 -32.66 -7.82
C LEU A 120 9.30 -33.94 -7.03
N ALA A 121 10.20 -34.76 -7.55
CA ALA A 121 10.63 -36.01 -6.89
C ALA A 121 12.13 -35.96 -6.52
N GLY A 122 12.49 -36.71 -5.48
CA GLY A 122 13.87 -36.87 -5.05
C GLY A 122 14.57 -35.59 -4.60
N GLY A 123 15.85 -35.41 -4.92
CA GLY A 123 16.67 -34.28 -4.47
C GLY A 123 16.15 -32.92 -4.87
N LYS A 124 15.42 -32.82 -6.00
CA LYS A 124 14.81 -31.53 -6.44
C LYS A 124 13.70 -31.07 -5.48
N SER A 125 12.92 -32.01 -4.95
CA SER A 125 11.86 -31.70 -3.96
C SER A 125 12.49 -31.24 -2.64
N ILE A 126 13.52 -31.89 -2.17
CA ILE A 126 14.25 -31.53 -0.94
C ILE A 126 14.87 -30.14 -1.10
N PHE A 127 15.56 -29.89 -2.23
CA PHE A 127 16.16 -28.56 -2.50
C PHE A 127 15.13 -27.43 -2.50
N ALA A 128 14.00 -27.62 -3.19
CA ALA A 128 12.95 -26.60 -3.24
C ALA A 128 12.34 -26.34 -1.84
N THR A 129 12.09 -27.41 -1.07
CA THR A 129 11.56 -27.28 0.30
C THR A 129 12.57 -26.59 1.22
N CYS A 130 13.84 -26.99 1.21
CA CYS A 130 14.89 -26.36 2.01
C CYS A 130 15.06 -24.89 1.64
N PHE A 131 15.09 -24.55 0.36
CA PHE A 131 15.21 -23.19 -0.11
C PHE A 131 14.07 -22.29 0.40
N CYS A 132 12.82 -22.72 0.23
CA CYS A 132 11.67 -21.99 0.74
C CYS A 132 11.65 -21.89 2.27
N SER A 133 12.05 -22.98 2.97
CA SER A 133 12.12 -23.00 4.43
C SER A 133 13.20 -22.07 4.98
N ILE A 134 14.37 -22.03 4.35
CA ILE A 134 15.44 -21.10 4.75
C ILE A 134 15.01 -19.65 4.54
N LEU A 135 14.40 -19.33 3.40
CA LEU A 135 13.87 -17.99 3.15
C LEU A 135 12.85 -17.59 4.22
N PHE A 136 11.89 -18.45 4.53
CA PHE A 136 10.87 -18.20 5.55
C PHE A 136 11.49 -18.07 6.95
N PHE A 137 12.44 -18.92 7.28
CA PHE A 137 13.15 -18.84 8.57
C PHE A 137 13.91 -17.53 8.72
N CYS A 138 14.72 -17.14 7.74
CA CYS A 138 15.53 -15.91 7.80
C CYS A 138 14.68 -14.63 7.75
N SER A 139 13.58 -14.61 6.97
CA SER A 139 12.78 -13.41 6.80
C SER A 139 11.71 -13.21 7.87
N PHE A 140 11.26 -14.27 8.53
CA PHE A 140 10.15 -14.19 9.49
C PHE A 140 10.48 -14.82 10.85
N ILE A 141 10.83 -16.13 10.89
CA ILE A 141 11.00 -16.82 12.17
C ILE A 141 12.14 -16.23 12.99
N PHE A 142 13.29 -16.01 12.39
CA PHE A 142 14.47 -15.50 13.08
C PHE A 142 14.24 -14.09 13.65
N PRO A 143 13.79 -13.08 12.88
CA PRO A 143 13.52 -11.74 13.44
C PRO A 143 12.44 -11.76 14.54
N VAL A 144 11.34 -12.49 14.34
CA VAL A 144 10.26 -12.57 15.33
C VAL A 144 10.74 -13.25 16.61
N SER A 145 11.52 -14.33 16.52
CA SER A 145 12.08 -15.02 17.68
C SER A 145 13.05 -14.12 18.47
N GLN A 146 13.88 -13.34 17.78
CA GLN A 146 14.80 -12.40 18.39
C GLN A 146 14.04 -11.28 19.13
N MET A 147 13.03 -10.68 18.52
CA MET A 147 12.19 -9.68 19.17
C MET A 147 11.44 -10.24 20.37
N THR A 148 10.94 -11.47 20.26
CA THR A 148 10.27 -12.17 21.36
C THR A 148 11.24 -12.42 22.53
N TYR A 149 12.45 -12.86 22.22
CA TYR A 149 13.49 -13.05 23.22
C TYR A 149 13.82 -11.76 23.97
N TRP A 150 14.01 -10.65 23.27
CA TRP A 150 14.28 -9.34 23.87
C TRP A 150 13.12 -8.85 24.74
N THR A 151 11.88 -8.99 24.28
CA THR A 151 10.69 -8.61 25.05
C THR A 151 10.59 -9.37 26.36
N ILE A 152 10.93 -10.68 26.38
CA ILE A 152 10.89 -11.49 27.59
C ILE A 152 12.06 -11.18 28.51
N LYS A 153 13.26 -10.98 27.95
CA LYS A 153 14.49 -10.76 28.72
C LYS A 153 14.55 -9.37 29.38
N PHE A 154 13.94 -8.36 28.76
CA PHE A 154 13.97 -6.98 29.21
C PHE A 154 12.58 -6.41 29.52
N PRO A 155 11.85 -6.96 30.50
CA PRO A 155 10.47 -6.59 30.79
C PRO A 155 10.29 -5.14 31.24
N LYS A 156 11.37 -4.48 31.70
CA LYS A 156 11.37 -3.08 32.11
C LYS A 156 10.86 -2.16 30.99
N TYR A 157 11.35 -2.34 29.77
CA TYR A 157 10.93 -1.51 28.64
C TYR A 157 9.46 -1.69 28.27
N PHE A 158 8.89 -2.89 28.51
CA PHE A 158 7.48 -3.14 28.33
C PHE A 158 6.60 -2.43 29.36
N GLN A 159 7.05 -2.38 30.61
CA GLN A 159 6.30 -1.75 31.72
C GLN A 159 6.23 -0.23 31.58
N ASP A 160 7.25 0.39 30.99
CA ASP A 160 7.33 1.84 30.78
C ASP A 160 6.47 2.32 29.58
N ILE A 161 5.94 1.39 28.78
CA ILE A 161 5.13 1.70 27.59
C ILE A 161 3.65 1.78 27.96
N ASN A 162 3.01 2.90 27.67
CA ASN A 162 1.54 2.98 27.73
C ASN A 162 0.91 2.23 26.54
N PHE A 163 0.84 0.90 26.65
CA PHE A 163 0.34 0.00 25.63
C PHE A 163 -1.07 0.40 25.13
N TRP A 164 -1.98 0.75 26.05
CA TRP A 164 -3.35 1.09 25.67
C TRP A 164 -3.43 2.34 24.81
N SER A 165 -2.64 3.36 25.12
CA SER A 165 -2.56 4.57 24.31
C SER A 165 -2.03 4.28 22.89
N LEU A 166 -0.92 3.56 22.79
CA LEU A 166 -0.35 3.18 21.48
C LEU A 166 -1.32 2.35 20.65
N ASN A 167 -1.98 1.38 21.31
CA ASN A 167 -2.93 0.49 20.66
C ASN A 167 -4.15 1.27 20.14
N MET A 168 -4.74 2.12 20.98
CA MET A 168 -5.90 2.94 20.59
C MET A 168 -5.55 3.92 19.47
N ASN A 169 -4.42 4.60 19.56
CA ASN A 169 -3.99 5.53 18.53
C ASN A 169 -3.75 4.84 17.17
N THR A 170 -3.09 3.67 17.19
CA THR A 170 -2.83 2.89 15.98
C THR A 170 -4.15 2.40 15.36
N LEU A 171 -5.03 1.80 16.15
CA LEU A 171 -6.32 1.29 15.65
C LEU A 171 -7.27 2.41 15.23
N LEU A 172 -7.26 3.55 15.92
CA LEU A 172 -8.05 4.73 15.54
C LEU A 172 -7.64 5.24 14.16
N LEU A 173 -6.35 5.39 13.91
CA LEU A 173 -5.86 5.80 12.59
C LEU A 173 -6.24 4.79 11.51
N VAL A 174 -6.03 3.50 11.77
CA VAL A 174 -6.40 2.43 10.84
C VAL A 174 -7.90 2.49 10.53
N PHE A 175 -8.74 2.59 11.55
CA PHE A 175 -10.19 2.60 11.38
C PHE A 175 -10.69 3.84 10.65
N LEU A 176 -10.31 5.05 11.11
CA LEU A 176 -10.76 6.30 10.49
C LEU A 176 -10.31 6.42 9.04
N SER A 177 -9.02 6.14 8.79
CA SER A 177 -8.47 6.26 7.43
C SER A 177 -9.05 5.20 6.50
N SER A 178 -9.22 3.94 6.95
CA SER A 178 -9.82 2.89 6.14
C SER A 178 -11.28 3.19 5.81
N LEU A 179 -12.06 3.66 6.78
CA LEU A 179 -13.46 4.05 6.58
C LEU A 179 -13.58 5.17 5.55
N PHE A 180 -12.75 6.21 5.71
CA PHE A 180 -12.72 7.36 4.80
C PHE A 180 -12.33 6.94 3.38
N LEU A 181 -11.23 6.19 3.24
CA LEU A 181 -10.73 5.69 1.95
C LEU A 181 -11.74 4.80 1.23
N ILE A 182 -12.33 3.84 1.91
CA ILE A 182 -13.32 2.91 1.34
C ILE A 182 -14.56 3.68 0.88
N THR A 183 -15.08 4.57 1.72
CA THR A 183 -16.28 5.36 1.41
C THR A 183 -16.08 6.21 0.16
N PHE A 184 -15.02 7.00 0.10
CA PHE A 184 -14.73 7.86 -1.05
C PHE A 184 -14.40 7.05 -2.31
N SER A 185 -13.65 5.97 -2.20
CA SER A 185 -13.35 5.09 -3.34
C SER A 185 -14.60 4.41 -3.89
N PHE A 186 -15.52 4.05 -3.00
CA PHE A 186 -16.80 3.48 -3.41
C PHE A 186 -17.67 4.51 -4.13
N MET A 187 -17.77 5.72 -3.57
CA MET A 187 -18.52 6.82 -4.18
C MET A 187 -17.97 7.20 -5.56
N THR A 188 -16.65 7.29 -5.70
CA THR A 188 -16.03 7.64 -6.99
C THR A 188 -16.17 6.56 -8.03
N ASN A 189 -16.02 5.27 -7.67
CA ASN A 189 -16.22 4.16 -8.60
C ASN A 189 -17.68 4.05 -9.04
N TYR A 190 -18.62 4.18 -8.11
CA TYR A 190 -20.05 4.18 -8.43
C TYR A 190 -20.44 5.40 -9.28
N GLY A 191 -19.93 6.58 -8.93
CA GLY A 191 -20.14 7.81 -9.71
C GLY A 191 -19.65 7.66 -11.16
N ASN A 192 -18.46 7.10 -11.37
CA ASN A 192 -17.93 6.80 -12.71
C ASN A 192 -18.81 5.80 -13.50
N ARG A 193 -19.40 4.81 -12.80
CA ARG A 193 -20.27 3.81 -13.43
C ARG A 193 -21.59 4.42 -13.89
N VAL A 194 -22.19 5.31 -13.10
CA VAL A 194 -23.53 5.86 -13.35
C VAL A 194 -23.50 7.09 -14.24
N SER A 195 -22.51 8.00 -14.06
CA SER A 195 -22.54 9.31 -14.72
C SER A 195 -21.97 9.30 -16.14
N LYS A 196 -21.13 8.34 -16.50
CA LYS A 196 -20.36 8.29 -17.77
C LYS A 196 -19.62 9.61 -18.07
N ASN A 197 -19.39 10.46 -17.06
CA ASN A 197 -18.78 11.77 -17.22
C ASN A 197 -17.24 11.61 -17.38
N LYS A 198 -16.72 12.09 -18.51
CA LYS A 198 -15.29 12.04 -18.81
C LYS A 198 -14.45 12.83 -17.79
N LEU A 199 -14.93 13.96 -17.32
CA LEU A 199 -14.21 14.78 -16.32
C LEU A 199 -14.03 14.01 -15.00
N LEU A 200 -15.09 13.36 -14.51
CA LEU A 200 -15.00 12.53 -13.30
C LEU A 200 -14.01 11.37 -13.47
N SER A 201 -14.01 10.74 -14.65
CA SER A 201 -13.06 9.69 -14.97
C SER A 201 -11.60 10.20 -15.02
N TYR A 202 -11.35 11.38 -15.56
CA TYR A 202 -10.01 11.99 -15.55
C TYR A 202 -9.57 12.35 -14.14
N LEU A 203 -10.42 12.99 -13.34
CA LEU A 203 -10.12 13.34 -11.96
C LEU A 203 -9.84 12.12 -11.09
N SER A 204 -10.64 11.07 -11.23
CA SER A 204 -10.39 9.83 -10.48
C SER A 204 -9.09 9.13 -10.91
N THR A 205 -8.75 9.17 -12.21
CA THR A 205 -7.47 8.62 -12.71
C THR A 205 -6.27 9.43 -12.19
N PHE A 206 -6.39 10.75 -12.13
CA PHE A 206 -5.36 11.61 -11.55
C PHE A 206 -5.17 11.35 -10.06
N SER A 207 -6.26 11.22 -9.30
CA SER A 207 -6.19 10.94 -7.84
C SER A 207 -5.53 9.58 -7.52
N VAL A 208 -5.48 8.66 -8.47
CA VAL A 208 -4.83 7.35 -8.33
C VAL A 208 -3.29 7.45 -8.34
N SER A 209 -2.71 8.55 -8.81
CA SER A 209 -1.24 8.70 -8.90
C SER A 209 -0.55 8.86 -7.52
N GLY A 210 -1.27 9.18 -6.46
CA GLY A 210 -0.71 9.47 -5.14
C GLY A 210 0.07 8.32 -4.47
N TYR A 211 -0.22 7.06 -4.80
CA TYR A 211 0.49 5.90 -4.22
C TYR A 211 1.96 5.81 -4.64
N ALA A 212 2.31 6.34 -5.79
CA ALA A 212 3.69 6.35 -6.26
C ALA A 212 4.60 7.32 -5.47
N LEU A 213 4.01 8.23 -4.70
CA LEU A 213 4.75 9.24 -3.95
C LEU A 213 5.21 8.72 -2.59
N PRO A 214 6.49 8.86 -2.22
CA PRO A 214 6.99 8.58 -0.88
C PRO A 214 6.23 9.34 0.20
N GLY A 215 6.00 8.69 1.34
CA GLY A 215 5.30 9.31 2.46
C GLY A 215 5.95 10.60 2.95
N ILE A 216 7.25 10.66 2.92
CA ILE A 216 8.00 11.85 3.36
C ILE A 216 7.76 13.05 2.45
N ILE A 217 7.74 12.87 1.12
CA ILE A 217 7.40 13.93 0.17
C ILE A 217 5.99 14.43 0.41
N LEU A 218 5.03 13.49 0.60
CA LEU A 218 3.64 13.85 0.86
C LEU A 218 3.47 14.62 2.16
N ALA A 219 4.19 14.25 3.22
CA ALA A 219 4.13 14.96 4.50
C ALA A 219 4.65 16.40 4.38
N VAL A 220 5.82 16.60 3.75
CA VAL A 220 6.40 17.94 3.53
C VAL A 220 5.50 18.77 2.60
N ALA A 221 5.03 18.19 1.50
CA ALA A 221 4.11 18.88 0.58
C ALA A 221 2.79 19.24 1.25
N PHE A 222 2.26 18.39 2.14
CA PHE A 222 1.04 18.67 2.90
C PHE A 222 1.22 19.87 3.82
N ILE A 223 2.31 19.91 4.60
CA ILE A 223 2.62 21.07 5.47
C ILE A 223 2.73 22.35 4.64
N THR A 224 3.49 22.30 3.56
CA THR A 224 3.69 23.44 2.67
C THR A 224 2.37 23.96 2.09
N PHE A 225 1.55 23.03 1.56
CA PHE A 225 0.26 23.37 0.99
C PHE A 225 -0.70 23.97 2.03
N ILE A 226 -0.82 23.35 3.21
CA ILE A 226 -1.71 23.84 4.27
C ILE A 226 -1.22 25.18 4.80
N SER A 227 0.08 25.40 4.94
CA SER A 227 0.64 26.68 5.36
C SER A 227 0.31 27.76 4.32
N TRP A 228 0.62 27.55 3.05
CA TRP A 228 0.30 28.49 1.98
C TRP A 228 -1.20 28.78 1.88
N PHE A 229 -2.05 27.76 1.96
CA PHE A 229 -3.48 27.91 1.89
C PHE A 229 -4.07 28.65 3.10
N SER A 230 -3.51 28.41 4.29
CA SER A 230 -3.85 29.17 5.51
C SER A 230 -3.52 30.64 5.36
N ASP A 231 -2.32 30.98 4.86
CA ASP A 231 -1.88 32.35 4.65
C ASP A 231 -2.80 33.06 3.63
N LEU A 232 -3.23 32.35 2.58
CA LEU A 232 -4.20 32.85 1.61
C LEU A 232 -5.57 33.14 2.26
N LEU A 233 -6.09 32.21 3.08
CA LEU A 233 -7.36 32.40 3.79
C LEU A 233 -7.30 33.54 4.82
N THR A 234 -6.18 33.65 5.53
CA THR A 234 -5.95 34.75 6.46
C THR A 234 -5.95 36.09 5.74
N SER A 235 -5.31 36.19 4.57
CA SER A 235 -5.25 37.41 3.78
C SER A 235 -6.61 37.84 3.19
N ILE A 236 -7.51 36.89 2.87
CA ILE A 236 -8.81 37.16 2.24
C ILE A 236 -9.93 37.29 3.29
N PHE A 237 -9.94 36.42 4.29
CA PHE A 237 -11.07 36.27 5.22
C PHE A 237 -10.72 36.53 6.68
N GLY A 238 -9.45 36.73 7.04
CA GLY A 238 -9.00 36.95 8.42
C GLY A 238 -9.06 35.67 9.30
N PHE A 239 -9.04 34.48 8.71
CA PHE A 239 -9.08 33.19 9.44
C PHE A 239 -7.67 32.70 9.82
N ASP A 240 -7.21 33.00 11.04
CA ASP A 240 -5.86 32.62 11.51
C ASP A 240 -5.73 31.16 12.00
N SER A 241 -6.84 30.47 12.27
CA SER A 241 -6.82 29.17 12.92
C SER A 241 -6.82 27.97 11.96
N PHE A 242 -6.87 28.18 10.64
CA PHE A 242 -6.98 27.10 9.66
C PHE A 242 -5.81 26.11 9.72
N LYS A 243 -4.60 26.63 9.84
CA LYS A 243 -3.36 25.81 9.92
C LYS A 243 -3.43 24.82 11.07
N ASN A 244 -3.90 25.25 12.24
CA ASN A 244 -3.93 24.43 13.45
C ASN A 244 -4.93 23.28 13.41
N VAL A 245 -5.94 23.34 12.52
CA VAL A 245 -6.91 22.25 12.34
C VAL A 245 -6.28 21.06 11.63
N PHE A 246 -5.28 21.30 10.75
CA PHE A 246 -4.73 20.26 9.90
C PHE A 246 -3.30 19.85 10.29
N ILE A 247 -2.43 20.81 10.65
CA ILE A 247 -1.06 20.51 11.05
C ILE A 247 -1.03 20.11 12.51
N GLY A 248 -0.42 18.96 12.81
CA GLY A 248 -0.38 18.41 14.16
C GLY A 248 -1.74 17.91 14.65
N SER A 249 -2.59 17.41 13.76
CA SER A 249 -3.91 16.86 14.09
C SER A 249 -4.14 15.49 13.47
N VAL A 250 -5.04 14.70 14.08
CA VAL A 250 -5.49 13.42 13.52
C VAL A 250 -6.20 13.62 12.17
N VAL A 251 -6.90 14.74 11.99
CA VAL A 251 -7.58 15.08 10.74
C VAL A 251 -6.57 15.25 9.60
N GLY A 252 -5.49 15.99 9.85
CA GLY A 252 -4.41 16.15 8.87
C GLY A 252 -3.76 14.82 8.48
N LEU A 253 -3.51 13.95 9.47
CA LEU A 253 -3.01 12.59 9.22
C LEU A 253 -3.95 11.77 8.33
N VAL A 254 -5.24 11.75 8.62
CA VAL A 254 -6.24 11.01 7.83
C VAL A 254 -6.30 11.53 6.40
N ILE A 255 -6.21 12.86 6.19
CA ILE A 255 -6.19 13.45 4.84
C ILE A 255 -4.89 13.09 4.11
N ALA A 256 -3.73 13.16 4.77
CA ALA A 256 -2.46 12.76 4.16
C ALA A 256 -2.46 11.27 3.76
N TYR A 257 -3.00 10.40 4.62
CA TYR A 257 -3.19 8.98 4.30
C TYR A 257 -4.19 8.79 3.15
N PHE A 258 -5.24 9.62 3.09
CA PHE A 258 -6.18 9.58 1.98
C PHE A 258 -5.47 9.86 0.65
N VAL A 259 -4.65 10.88 0.57
CA VAL A 259 -3.89 11.20 -0.65
C VAL A 259 -2.98 10.05 -1.05
N ARG A 260 -2.28 9.43 -0.11
CA ARG A 260 -1.34 8.35 -0.37
C ARG A 260 -2.03 7.05 -0.77
N PHE A 261 -3.03 6.61 0.00
CA PHE A 261 -3.61 5.27 -0.14
C PHE A 261 -4.89 5.22 -0.96
N PHE A 262 -5.38 6.36 -1.47
CA PHE A 262 -6.59 6.39 -2.30
C PHE A 262 -6.49 5.50 -3.54
N SER A 263 -5.33 5.45 -4.16
CA SER A 263 -5.06 4.58 -5.31
C SER A 263 -5.32 3.11 -5.00
N LEU A 264 -4.83 2.63 -3.85
CA LEU A 264 -4.99 1.24 -3.42
C LEU A 264 -6.48 0.91 -3.22
N SER A 265 -7.19 1.79 -2.51
CA SER A 265 -8.62 1.65 -2.27
C SER A 265 -9.44 1.72 -3.56
N TYR A 266 -9.18 2.73 -4.39
CA TYR A 266 -9.91 2.95 -5.64
C TYR A 266 -9.74 1.77 -6.62
N ASN A 267 -8.51 1.34 -6.87
CA ASN A 267 -8.23 0.24 -7.79
C ASN A 267 -8.73 -1.11 -7.25
N GLY A 268 -8.66 -1.32 -5.94
CA GLY A 268 -9.21 -2.50 -5.30
C GLY A 268 -10.73 -2.60 -5.49
N ILE A 269 -11.47 -1.52 -5.23
CA ILE A 269 -12.92 -1.47 -5.44
C ILE A 269 -13.27 -1.54 -6.92
N LYS A 270 -12.52 -0.85 -7.80
CA LYS A 270 -12.69 -0.92 -9.25
C LYS A 270 -12.57 -2.34 -9.79
N SER A 271 -11.63 -3.12 -9.27
CA SER A 271 -11.46 -4.53 -9.60
C SER A 271 -12.69 -5.36 -9.23
N GLY A 272 -13.33 -5.07 -8.10
CA GLY A 272 -14.62 -5.68 -7.73
C GLY A 272 -15.73 -5.30 -8.70
N TYR A 273 -15.85 -4.02 -9.03
CA TYR A 273 -16.86 -3.55 -9.99
C TYR A 273 -16.70 -4.15 -11.40
N SER A 274 -15.48 -4.47 -11.82
CA SER A 274 -15.25 -5.09 -13.14
C SER A 274 -15.91 -6.47 -13.30
N LYS A 275 -16.25 -7.12 -12.17
CA LYS A 275 -16.97 -8.40 -12.15
C LYS A 275 -18.49 -8.23 -12.30
N ILE A 276 -19.04 -7.03 -12.11
CA ILE A 276 -20.46 -6.74 -12.20
C ILE A 276 -20.82 -6.30 -13.63
N ASN A 277 -21.57 -7.11 -14.34
CA ASN A 277 -22.03 -6.76 -15.69
C ASN A 277 -22.96 -5.54 -15.65
N ASN A 278 -22.88 -4.67 -16.66
CA ASN A 278 -23.77 -3.51 -16.79
C ASN A 278 -25.24 -3.89 -16.93
N SER A 279 -25.53 -5.05 -17.50
CA SER A 279 -26.90 -5.59 -17.61
C SER A 279 -27.61 -5.75 -16.26
N ILE A 280 -26.88 -5.92 -15.17
CA ILE A 280 -27.45 -5.99 -13.82
C ILE A 280 -28.06 -4.63 -13.43
N ASP A 281 -27.41 -3.53 -13.76
CA ASP A 281 -27.92 -2.19 -13.49
C ASP A 281 -29.16 -1.89 -14.37
N GLU A 282 -29.09 -2.25 -15.63
CA GLU A 282 -30.20 -2.08 -16.58
C GLU A 282 -31.45 -2.85 -16.12
N ASN A 283 -31.26 -4.09 -15.69
CA ASN A 283 -32.36 -4.90 -15.15
C ASN A 283 -32.93 -4.32 -13.85
N ALA A 284 -32.07 -3.79 -12.96
CA ALA A 284 -32.54 -3.15 -11.75
C ALA A 284 -33.37 -1.89 -12.04
N TYR A 285 -32.97 -1.10 -13.03
CA TYR A 285 -33.73 0.09 -13.45
C TYR A 285 -35.04 -0.29 -14.11
N LEU A 286 -35.11 -1.37 -14.89
CA LEU A 286 -36.37 -1.91 -15.47
C LEU A 286 -37.33 -2.37 -14.37
N LEU A 287 -36.82 -2.87 -13.23
CA LEU A 287 -37.62 -3.22 -12.04
C LEU A 287 -38.00 -2.01 -11.19
N GLY A 288 -37.70 -0.77 -11.63
CA GLY A 288 -38.06 0.46 -10.94
C GLY A 288 -37.15 0.83 -9.79
N TYR A 289 -35.95 0.23 -9.69
CA TYR A 289 -34.96 0.61 -8.65
C TYR A 289 -34.33 1.94 -8.99
N SER A 290 -34.29 2.85 -8.00
CA SER A 290 -33.52 4.09 -8.12
C SER A 290 -32.03 3.78 -8.07
N LYS A 291 -31.18 4.73 -8.52
CA LYS A 291 -29.72 4.60 -8.46
C LYS A 291 -29.23 4.25 -7.05
N PHE A 292 -29.74 4.93 -6.02
CA PHE A 292 -29.36 4.67 -4.63
C PHE A 292 -29.82 3.27 -4.18
N LYS A 293 -31.01 2.83 -4.55
CA LYS A 293 -31.52 1.50 -4.22
C LYS A 293 -30.70 0.41 -4.91
N THR A 294 -30.32 0.57 -6.17
CA THR A 294 -29.41 -0.33 -6.89
C THR A 294 -28.06 -0.43 -6.19
N PHE A 295 -27.53 0.70 -5.78
CA PHE A 295 -26.28 0.75 -5.00
C PHE A 295 -26.37 -0.06 -3.70
N SER A 296 -27.35 0.25 -2.85
CA SER A 296 -27.44 -0.34 -1.50
C SER A 296 -27.88 -1.81 -1.52
N THR A 297 -28.76 -2.20 -2.45
CA THR A 297 -29.37 -3.54 -2.45
C THR A 297 -28.59 -4.54 -3.31
N ILE A 298 -27.89 -4.07 -4.36
CA ILE A 298 -27.20 -4.95 -5.32
C ILE A 298 -25.69 -4.81 -5.18
N HIS A 299 -25.15 -3.58 -5.36
CA HIS A 299 -23.70 -3.40 -5.44
C HIS A 299 -23.01 -3.64 -4.09
N LEU A 300 -23.53 -3.07 -3.02
CA LEU A 300 -22.92 -3.19 -1.69
C LEU A 300 -22.83 -4.64 -1.19
N PRO A 301 -23.92 -5.45 -1.25
CA PRO A 301 -23.84 -6.86 -0.88
C PRO A 301 -22.93 -7.69 -1.79
N TYR A 302 -22.96 -7.42 -3.11
CA TYR A 302 -22.12 -8.14 -4.06
C TYR A 302 -20.63 -7.87 -3.85
N LEU A 303 -20.27 -6.65 -3.47
CA LEU A 303 -18.89 -6.22 -3.26
C LEU A 303 -18.38 -6.39 -1.83
N LYS A 304 -19.20 -6.92 -0.91
CA LYS A 304 -18.82 -7.00 0.53
C LYS A 304 -17.47 -7.67 0.77
N THR A 305 -17.21 -8.81 0.13
CA THR A 305 -15.93 -9.53 0.24
C THR A 305 -14.78 -8.71 -0.32
N ASN A 306 -15.00 -8.05 -1.47
CA ASN A 306 -13.99 -7.18 -2.06
C ASN A 306 -13.69 -5.95 -1.18
N ILE A 307 -14.72 -5.36 -0.56
CA ILE A 307 -14.57 -4.24 0.39
C ILE A 307 -13.75 -4.68 1.60
N LEU A 308 -14.03 -5.85 2.17
CA LEU A 308 -13.25 -6.40 3.28
C LEU A 308 -11.80 -6.63 2.90
N LEU A 309 -11.53 -7.23 1.73
CA LEU A 309 -10.18 -7.43 1.21
C LEU A 309 -9.42 -6.11 1.07
N VAL A 310 -10.04 -5.11 0.46
CA VAL A 310 -9.46 -3.77 0.29
C VAL A 310 -9.24 -3.10 1.64
N GLY A 311 -10.19 -3.22 2.58
CA GLY A 311 -10.09 -2.66 3.92
C GLY A 311 -8.88 -3.20 4.69
N VAL A 312 -8.63 -4.50 4.62
CA VAL A 312 -7.46 -5.08 5.28
C VAL A 312 -6.16 -4.72 4.58
N LEU A 313 -6.12 -4.66 3.24
CA LEU A 313 -4.93 -4.17 2.54
C LEU A 313 -4.57 -2.74 2.96
N ILE A 314 -5.57 -1.87 3.06
CA ILE A 314 -5.38 -0.50 3.54
C ILE A 314 -4.92 -0.50 5.00
N ALA A 315 -5.53 -1.31 5.86
CA ALA A 315 -5.16 -1.42 7.27
C ALA A 315 -3.69 -1.84 7.43
N LEU A 316 -3.22 -2.80 6.62
CA LEU A 316 -1.82 -3.24 6.61
C LEU A 316 -0.85 -2.13 6.14
N GLU A 317 -1.26 -1.30 5.18
CA GLU A 317 -0.45 -0.17 4.75
C GLU A 317 -0.38 0.93 5.82
N ILE A 318 -1.50 1.26 6.45
CA ILE A 318 -1.56 2.32 7.47
C ILE A 318 -0.82 1.92 8.75
N ILE A 319 -0.93 0.67 9.19
CA ILE A 319 -0.32 0.23 10.45
C ILE A 319 1.20 0.30 10.43
N LYS A 320 1.81 0.11 9.27
CA LYS A 320 3.26 0.20 9.05
C LYS A 320 3.73 1.59 8.63
N GLU A 321 2.79 2.53 8.40
CA GLU A 321 3.15 3.86 7.90
C GLU A 321 3.91 4.66 8.95
N LEU A 322 5.15 5.03 8.62
CA LEU A 322 6.06 5.73 9.52
C LEU A 322 6.27 7.20 9.11
N PRO A 323 6.75 7.54 7.89
CA PRO A 323 7.17 8.91 7.55
C PRO A 323 6.07 9.96 7.69
N ILE A 324 4.86 9.69 7.19
CA ILE A 324 3.74 10.63 7.31
C ILE A 324 3.34 10.80 8.77
N THR A 325 3.24 9.68 9.50
CA THR A 325 2.84 9.72 10.91
C THR A 325 3.87 10.49 11.74
N LEU A 326 5.15 10.26 11.51
CA LEU A 326 6.23 10.88 12.26
C LEU A 326 6.24 12.40 12.12
N ILE A 327 5.98 12.89 10.90
CA ILE A 327 6.01 14.33 10.57
C ILE A 327 4.71 15.05 10.93
N LEU A 328 3.55 14.41 10.75
CA LEU A 328 2.25 15.09 10.88
C LEU A 328 1.49 14.78 12.17
N ARG A 329 1.97 13.85 13.01
CA ARG A 329 1.25 13.45 14.23
C ARG A 329 1.07 14.61 15.20
N PRO A 330 -0.05 14.62 15.96
CA PRO A 330 -0.21 15.53 17.08
C PRO A 330 0.81 15.28 18.20
N PHE A 331 1.03 16.26 19.04
CA PHE A 331 1.81 16.07 20.27
C PHE A 331 1.21 14.96 21.13
N ASN A 332 2.05 14.14 21.73
CA ASN A 332 1.69 12.98 22.55
C ASN A 332 0.87 11.90 21.83
N PHE A 333 0.77 11.98 20.49
CA PHE A 333 0.12 10.96 19.69
C PHE A 333 1.17 10.03 19.08
N GLU A 334 1.38 8.89 19.71
CA GLU A 334 2.30 7.86 19.22
C GLU A 334 1.53 6.63 18.73
N THR A 335 2.06 5.99 17.71
CA THR A 335 1.63 4.67 17.21
C THR A 335 2.70 3.64 17.50
N PHE A 336 2.39 2.36 17.32
CA PHE A 336 3.42 1.32 17.44
C PHE A 336 4.58 1.54 16.46
N ALA A 337 4.32 1.99 15.22
CA ALA A 337 5.35 2.26 14.23
C ALA A 337 6.28 3.41 14.65
N THR A 338 5.71 4.54 15.11
CA THR A 338 6.52 5.69 15.56
C THR A 338 7.28 5.39 16.84
N LYS A 339 6.71 4.58 17.75
CA LYS A 339 7.37 4.18 18.99
C LYS A 339 8.52 3.21 18.75
N ALA A 340 8.32 2.21 17.88
CA ALA A 340 9.38 1.30 17.47
C ALA A 340 10.55 2.07 16.85
N TYR A 341 10.25 3.00 15.94
CA TYR A 341 11.26 3.85 15.32
C TYR A 341 12.00 4.73 16.35
N SER A 342 11.28 5.39 17.27
CA SER A 342 11.92 6.28 18.24
C SER A 342 12.88 5.55 19.18
N TYR A 343 12.62 4.28 19.50
CA TYR A 343 13.58 3.46 20.25
C TYR A 343 14.74 3.00 19.35
N ALA A 344 14.47 2.58 18.13
CA ALA A 344 15.51 2.16 17.20
C ALA A 344 16.49 3.30 16.87
N ALA A 345 15.99 4.53 16.67
CA ALA A 345 16.80 5.72 16.42
C ALA A 345 17.69 6.13 17.62
N GLN A 346 17.44 5.60 18.82
CA GLN A 346 18.23 5.78 20.02
C GLN A 346 19.12 4.56 20.33
N ASP A 347 19.30 3.64 19.39
CA ASP A 347 20.01 2.37 19.55
C ASP A 347 19.45 1.44 20.65
N LEU A 348 18.19 1.67 21.07
CA LEU A 348 17.49 0.86 22.07
C LEU A 348 16.67 -0.27 21.39
N LEU A 349 17.35 -1.20 20.72
CA LEU A 349 16.71 -2.26 19.95
C LEU A 349 15.84 -3.20 20.79
N GLU A 350 16.26 -3.47 22.02
CA GLU A 350 15.49 -4.28 22.97
C GLU A 350 14.16 -3.62 23.35
N ALA A 351 14.15 -2.28 23.44
CA ALA A 351 12.95 -1.51 23.72
C ALA A 351 12.03 -1.44 22.49
N ALA A 352 12.61 -1.38 21.28
CA ALA A 352 11.86 -1.38 20.02
C ALA A 352 11.17 -2.72 19.74
N ALA A 353 11.61 -3.82 20.35
CA ALA A 353 11.12 -5.16 20.09
C ALA A 353 9.62 -5.32 20.40
N PHE A 354 9.16 -4.80 21.52
CA PHE A 354 7.76 -4.95 21.93
C PHE A 354 6.77 -4.22 21.00
N PRO A 355 6.92 -2.93 20.69
CA PRO A 355 6.04 -2.27 19.73
C PRO A 355 6.10 -2.90 18.33
N SER A 356 7.27 -3.40 17.90
CA SER A 356 7.40 -4.11 16.62
C SER A 356 6.63 -5.44 16.62
N LEU A 357 6.68 -6.21 17.70
CA LEU A 357 5.86 -7.42 17.85
C LEU A 357 4.36 -7.12 17.81
N CYS A 358 3.92 -6.02 18.42
CA CYS A 358 2.51 -5.60 18.35
C CYS A 358 2.08 -5.32 16.91
N LEU A 359 2.93 -4.68 16.09
CA LEU A 359 2.67 -4.47 14.66
C LEU A 359 2.52 -5.80 13.90
N ILE A 360 3.43 -6.75 14.16
CA ILE A 360 3.39 -8.08 13.54
C ILE A 360 2.12 -8.84 13.94
N ILE A 361 1.73 -8.77 15.22
CA ILE A 361 0.52 -9.43 15.72
C ILE A 361 -0.72 -8.84 15.04
N TRP A 362 -0.88 -7.52 15.00
CA TRP A 362 -2.00 -6.88 14.32
C TRP A 362 -2.05 -7.19 12.83
N ALA A 363 -0.89 -7.12 12.13
CA ALA A 363 -0.81 -7.49 10.73
C ALA A 363 -1.22 -8.96 10.51
N SER A 364 -0.76 -9.87 11.39
CA SER A 364 -1.13 -11.29 11.33
C SER A 364 -2.63 -11.52 11.55
N ILE A 365 -3.24 -10.81 12.50
CA ILE A 365 -4.68 -10.87 12.76
C ILE A 365 -5.46 -10.43 11.51
N PHE A 366 -5.08 -9.32 10.88
CA PHE A 366 -5.72 -8.86 9.64
C PHE A 366 -5.58 -9.86 8.49
N ILE A 367 -4.40 -10.46 8.31
CA ILE A 367 -4.17 -11.48 7.27
C ILE A 367 -4.99 -12.74 7.55
N LEU A 368 -5.03 -13.23 8.79
CA LEU A 368 -5.82 -14.41 9.16
C LEU A 368 -7.32 -14.17 8.99
N PHE A 369 -7.79 -12.97 9.28
CA PHE A 369 -9.17 -12.60 9.05
C PHE A 369 -9.55 -12.70 7.56
N ILE A 370 -8.69 -12.21 6.67
CA ILE A 370 -8.89 -12.35 5.21
C ILE A 370 -8.83 -13.81 4.77
N SER A 371 -7.83 -14.56 5.22
CA SER A 371 -7.60 -15.93 4.75
C SER A 371 -8.83 -16.82 4.99
N LYS A 372 -9.51 -16.60 6.12
CA LYS A 372 -10.77 -17.30 6.44
C LYS A 372 -11.88 -17.00 5.45
N TYR A 373 -11.98 -15.76 4.97
CA TYR A 373 -13.00 -15.36 3.98
C TYR A 373 -12.70 -15.85 2.56
N ILE A 374 -11.42 -15.87 2.17
CA ILE A 374 -11.01 -16.37 0.83
C ILE A 374 -11.19 -17.90 0.72
N LEU A 375 -10.90 -18.63 1.82
CA LEU A 375 -11.02 -20.09 1.83
C LEU A 375 -12.47 -20.59 1.99
N SER A 376 -13.41 -19.71 2.35
CA SER A 376 -14.84 -20.05 2.50
C SER A 376 -15.66 -19.81 1.23
N GLU A 377 -15.10 -19.21 0.18
CA GLU A 377 -15.64 -19.08 -1.18
C GLU A 377 -14.94 -20.07 -2.15
#